data_ef9379d26db1df246438ae5b7d405f9e
#
_entry.id   ef9379d26db1df246438ae5b7d405f9e
#
_cell.length_a   1.000
_cell.length_b   1.000
_cell.length_c   1.000
_cell.angle_alpha   90.00
_cell.angle_beta   90.00
_cell.angle_gamma   90.00
#
_symmetry.space_group_name_H-M   'P 1'
#
loop_
_entity.id
_entity.type
_entity.pdbx_description
1 polymer ?
#
loop_
_entity_poly.entity_id
_entity_poly.type
_entity_poly.pdbx_seq_one_letter_code
_entity_poly.pdbx_strand_id
1 'polypeptide(L)'
;MQEIILGVMANILRTYAIYRFMEVMNPLKTVSRRLKILMYSGFVVLTSGGYYLFHNQIINIMTNLTGLMLILLIYKESLEKKIVFAIGIYSINVVIESLVFSATGLYKDYDEMTRSIKECITSLGIYFCVFLLERTCFKKERQFPIRTSLWIMMLSVPAFSIIEVFCMWQANYTNKRLISMEIIGILITNIAIFYLYDALQDYYEQKSEKEKFHSLMEGYRNQIEVMQESWRKIRSLRHDLKHHIFELKYLTAHEDINKILIYLDNMEKQIVNEDEYICCLLYTSPSPRDPKT
;
A
#
# COMPACT_ATOMS: atom_id res chain seq x y z
N MET A 1 -8.82 -10.97 43.91
CA MET A 1 -7.55 -11.45 43.32
C MET A 1 -7.79 -12.20 41.99
N GLN A 2 -8.73 -13.17 41.95
CA GLN A 2 -9.05 -13.90 40.70
C GLN A 2 -9.55 -12.97 39.59
N GLU A 3 -10.34 -11.97 39.91
CA GLU A 3 -10.88 -10.98 38.98
C GLU A 3 -9.80 -10.12 38.29
N ILE A 4 -8.82 -9.66 39.08
CA ILE A 4 -7.69 -8.91 38.52
C ILE A 4 -6.87 -9.79 37.55
N ILE A 5 -6.65 -11.06 37.92
CA ILE A 5 -5.93 -12.00 37.05
C ILE A 5 -6.70 -12.20 35.74
N LEU A 6 -8.02 -12.39 35.79
CA LEU A 6 -8.86 -12.58 34.62
C LEU A 6 -8.88 -11.33 33.73
N GLY A 7 -9.00 -10.14 34.30
CA GLY A 7 -8.96 -8.88 33.55
C GLY A 7 -7.59 -8.62 32.90
N VAL A 8 -6.48 -8.92 33.58
CA VAL A 8 -5.14 -8.83 32.99
C VAL A 8 -4.97 -9.86 31.87
N MET A 9 -5.45 -11.09 32.03
CA MET A 9 -5.43 -12.09 30.95
C MET A 9 -6.25 -11.66 29.74
N ALA A 10 -7.44 -11.07 29.94
CA ALA A 10 -8.25 -10.52 28.87
C ALA A 10 -7.52 -9.39 28.11
N ASN A 11 -6.83 -8.52 28.84
CA ASN A 11 -6.04 -7.43 28.25
C ASN A 11 -4.81 -7.94 27.48
N ILE A 12 -4.15 -8.99 27.97
CA ILE A 12 -3.06 -9.66 27.22
C ILE A 12 -3.60 -10.24 25.90
N LEU A 13 -4.74 -10.92 25.93
CA LEU A 13 -5.35 -11.48 24.72
C LEU A 13 -5.76 -10.38 23.73
N ARG A 14 -6.33 -9.27 24.20
CA ARG A 14 -6.65 -8.08 23.41
C ARG A 14 -5.38 -7.49 22.78
N THR A 15 -4.32 -7.35 23.54
CA THR A 15 -3.02 -6.85 23.07
C THR A 15 -2.40 -7.79 22.02
N TYR A 16 -2.56 -9.10 22.19
CA TYR A 16 -2.14 -10.05 21.17
C TYR A 16 -2.94 -9.93 19.86
N ALA A 17 -4.26 -9.69 19.95
CA ALA A 17 -5.07 -9.41 18.78
C ALA A 17 -4.62 -8.13 18.05
N ILE A 18 -4.31 -7.07 18.81
CA ILE A 18 -3.74 -5.83 18.25
C ILE A 18 -2.40 -6.10 17.57
N TYR A 19 -1.53 -6.88 18.21
CA TYR A 19 -0.24 -7.28 17.60
C TYR A 19 -0.44 -8.00 16.26
N ARG A 20 -1.34 -8.99 16.21
CA ARG A 20 -1.66 -9.71 14.96
C ARG A 20 -2.19 -8.77 13.88
N PHE A 21 -3.10 -7.89 14.23
CA PHE A 21 -3.64 -6.89 13.30
C PHE A 21 -2.53 -6.00 12.72
N MET A 22 -1.61 -5.51 13.55
CA MET A 22 -0.50 -4.68 13.11
C MET A 22 0.51 -5.43 12.23
N GLU A 23 0.78 -6.71 12.50
CA GLU A 23 1.63 -7.55 11.65
C GLU A 23 1.02 -7.81 10.27
N VAL A 24 -0.31 -7.96 10.21
CA VAL A 24 -1.06 -8.16 8.96
C VAL A 24 -1.07 -6.88 8.13
N MET A 25 -1.29 -5.74 8.77
CA MET A 25 -1.35 -4.43 8.10
C MET A 25 0.03 -3.90 7.71
N ASN A 26 1.08 -4.35 8.37
CA ASN A 26 2.45 -3.89 8.12
C ASN A 26 3.46 -5.05 8.12
N PRO A 27 3.53 -5.82 7.03
CA PRO A 27 4.39 -7.00 6.91
C PRO A 27 5.89 -6.68 6.89
N LEU A 28 6.30 -5.40 6.81
CA LEU A 28 7.71 -4.99 6.76
C LEU A 28 8.40 -5.25 8.11
N LYS A 29 9.18 -6.30 8.18
CA LYS A 29 9.88 -6.84 9.35
C LYS A 29 11.07 -5.98 9.83
N THR A 30 10.97 -4.67 9.86
CA THR A 30 12.10 -3.77 10.17
C THR A 30 12.33 -3.53 11.68
N VAL A 31 11.44 -4.02 12.54
CA VAL A 31 11.52 -3.74 13.99
C VAL A 31 12.09 -4.93 14.75
N SER A 32 13.05 -4.66 15.66
CA SER A 32 13.64 -5.71 16.49
C SER A 32 12.59 -6.39 17.39
N ARG A 33 12.66 -7.71 17.51
CA ARG A 33 11.73 -8.50 18.34
C ARG A 33 11.70 -8.03 19.80
N ARG A 34 12.84 -7.61 20.35
CA ARG A 34 12.94 -7.10 21.73
C ARG A 34 12.14 -5.81 21.93
N LEU A 35 12.22 -4.88 20.97
CA LEU A 35 11.49 -3.62 21.03
C LEU A 35 9.97 -3.85 20.91
N LYS A 36 9.53 -4.76 20.04
CA LYS A 36 8.12 -5.15 19.96
C LYS A 36 7.61 -5.67 21.29
N ILE A 37 8.30 -6.65 21.90
CA ILE A 37 7.88 -7.21 23.20
C ILE A 37 7.81 -6.11 24.26
N LEU A 38 8.79 -5.23 24.34
CA LEU A 38 8.82 -4.15 25.34
C LEU A 38 7.64 -3.18 25.18
N MET A 39 7.30 -2.80 23.95
CA MET A 39 6.21 -1.85 23.70
C MET A 39 4.84 -2.47 23.92
N TYR A 40 4.62 -3.73 23.49
CA TYR A 40 3.35 -4.41 23.74
C TYR A 40 3.16 -4.75 25.22
N SER A 41 4.20 -5.12 25.95
CA SER A 41 4.13 -5.28 27.41
C SER A 41 3.86 -3.94 28.12
N GLY A 42 4.51 -2.87 27.68
CA GLY A 42 4.23 -1.51 28.17
C GLY A 42 2.78 -1.08 27.93
N PHE A 43 2.21 -1.45 26.78
CA PHE A 43 0.80 -1.22 26.48
C PHE A 43 -0.12 -1.95 27.48
N VAL A 44 0.15 -3.22 27.77
CA VAL A 44 -0.65 -3.97 28.76
C VAL A 44 -0.57 -3.32 30.13
N VAL A 45 0.63 -2.90 30.56
CA VAL A 45 0.80 -2.23 31.86
C VAL A 45 0.08 -0.88 31.90
N LEU A 46 0.20 -0.08 30.84
CA LEU A 46 -0.45 1.23 30.74
C LEU A 46 -1.99 1.12 30.79
N THR A 47 -2.55 0.24 29.99
CA THR A 47 -4.02 0.07 29.89
C THR A 47 -4.62 -0.60 31.12
N SER A 48 -3.97 -1.64 31.68
CA SER A 48 -4.39 -2.25 32.93
C SER A 48 -4.25 -1.28 34.11
N GLY A 49 -3.13 -0.56 34.19
CA GLY A 49 -2.90 0.45 35.24
C GLY A 49 -3.92 1.59 35.18
N GLY A 50 -4.19 2.13 33.98
CA GLY A 50 -5.20 3.16 33.78
C GLY A 50 -6.60 2.70 34.24
N TYR A 51 -6.94 1.46 33.89
CA TYR A 51 -8.24 0.90 34.25
C TYR A 51 -8.41 0.68 35.77
N TYR A 52 -7.45 0.02 36.41
CA TYR A 52 -7.56 -0.32 37.83
C TYR A 52 -7.31 0.86 38.78
N LEU A 53 -6.51 1.88 38.37
CA LEU A 53 -6.21 3.03 39.21
C LEU A 53 -7.30 4.10 39.18
N PHE A 54 -7.88 4.35 38.02
CA PHE A 54 -8.77 5.51 37.85
C PHE A 54 -10.25 5.17 37.76
N HIS A 55 -10.65 3.95 37.43
CA HIS A 55 -12.05 3.49 37.29
C HIS A 55 -12.93 4.43 36.43
N ASN A 56 -12.33 5.17 35.52
CA ASN A 56 -12.97 6.19 34.69
C ASN A 56 -12.91 5.82 33.23
N GLN A 57 -14.08 5.81 32.54
CA GLN A 57 -14.17 5.44 31.13
C GLN A 57 -13.36 6.35 30.20
N ILE A 58 -13.36 7.67 30.47
CA ILE A 58 -12.62 8.64 29.65
C ILE A 58 -11.13 8.38 29.74
N ILE A 59 -10.62 8.12 30.95
CA ILE A 59 -9.20 7.79 31.17
C ILE A 59 -8.85 6.48 30.48
N ASN A 60 -9.73 5.48 30.53
CA ASN A 60 -9.51 4.21 29.82
C ASN A 60 -9.45 4.41 28.30
N ILE A 61 -10.31 5.21 27.72
CA ILE A 61 -10.25 5.57 26.27
C ILE A 61 -8.92 6.25 25.95
N MET A 62 -8.52 7.24 26.74
CA MET A 62 -7.27 7.99 26.54
C MET A 62 -6.02 7.09 26.66
N THR A 63 -5.97 6.23 27.67
CA THR A 63 -4.85 5.28 27.84
C THR A 63 -4.76 4.27 26.70
N ASN A 64 -5.87 3.79 26.19
CA ASN A 64 -5.91 2.89 25.03
C ASN A 64 -5.43 3.61 23.75
N LEU A 65 -5.92 4.81 23.46
CA LEU A 65 -5.52 5.57 22.27
C LEU A 65 -4.05 5.99 22.34
N THR A 66 -3.59 6.50 23.48
CA THR A 66 -2.17 6.88 23.65
C THR A 66 -1.26 5.67 23.55
N GLY A 67 -1.65 4.54 24.14
CA GLY A 67 -0.90 3.29 24.03
C GLY A 67 -0.83 2.75 22.60
N LEU A 68 -1.92 2.81 21.85
CA LEU A 68 -1.93 2.46 20.42
C LEU A 68 -1.02 3.38 19.60
N MET A 69 -1.06 4.68 19.84
CA MET A 69 -0.17 5.63 19.17
C MET A 69 1.31 5.35 19.48
N LEU A 70 1.66 5.01 20.73
CA LEU A 70 3.02 4.61 21.09
C LEU A 70 3.47 3.34 20.36
N ILE A 71 2.62 2.32 20.26
CA ILE A 71 2.91 1.11 19.46
C ILE A 71 3.18 1.48 18.00
N LEU A 72 2.37 2.36 17.42
CA LEU A 72 2.49 2.75 16.02
C LEU A 72 3.76 3.57 15.72
N LEU A 73 4.37 4.22 16.72
CA LEU A 73 5.64 4.92 16.53
C LEU A 73 6.78 3.98 16.11
N ILE A 74 6.72 2.69 16.49
CA ILE A 74 7.75 1.71 16.16
C ILE A 74 7.75 1.39 14.66
N TYR A 75 6.57 1.42 14.02
CA TYR A 75 6.42 1.09 12.62
C TYR A 75 6.83 2.26 11.73
N LYS A 76 7.67 2.00 10.71
CA LYS A 76 8.16 3.03 9.76
C LYS A 76 7.13 3.33 8.66
N GLU A 77 5.93 3.73 9.05
CA GLU A 77 4.86 4.07 8.12
C GLU A 77 4.53 5.56 8.18
N SER A 78 3.83 6.08 7.16
CA SER A 78 3.32 7.46 7.16
C SER A 78 2.35 7.69 8.33
N LEU A 79 2.27 8.92 8.84
CA LEU A 79 1.37 9.26 9.94
C LEU A 79 -0.10 8.96 9.59
N GLU A 80 -0.49 9.19 8.34
CA GLU A 80 -1.82 8.89 7.83
C GLU A 80 -2.19 7.41 8.01
N LYS A 81 -1.30 6.50 7.62
CA LYS A 81 -1.49 5.05 7.80
C LYS A 81 -1.61 4.68 9.27
N LYS A 82 -0.75 5.25 10.12
CA LYS A 82 -0.78 4.98 11.55
C LYS A 82 -2.11 5.36 12.19
N ILE A 83 -2.65 6.52 11.82
CA ILE A 83 -3.95 6.99 12.31
C ILE A 83 -5.07 6.06 11.87
N VAL A 84 -5.08 5.64 10.60
CA VAL A 84 -6.11 4.72 10.08
C VAL A 84 -6.06 3.37 10.80
N PHE A 85 -4.87 2.83 11.02
CA PHE A 85 -4.73 1.55 11.75
C PHE A 85 -5.19 1.65 13.20
N ALA A 86 -4.84 2.75 13.89
CA ALA A 86 -5.29 2.99 15.26
C ALA A 86 -6.82 3.09 15.35
N ILE A 87 -7.44 3.88 14.48
CA ILE A 87 -8.89 4.07 14.48
C ILE A 87 -9.59 2.78 14.04
N GLY A 88 -9.06 2.06 13.05
CA GLY A 88 -9.62 0.79 12.58
C GLY A 88 -9.69 -0.27 13.69
N ILE A 89 -8.55 -0.54 14.35
CA ILE A 89 -8.54 -1.53 15.44
C ILE A 89 -9.36 -1.06 16.65
N TYR A 90 -9.36 0.24 16.94
CA TYR A 90 -10.15 0.80 18.04
C TYR A 90 -11.66 0.72 17.77
N SER A 91 -12.08 0.96 16.52
CA SER A 91 -13.47 0.77 16.08
C SER A 91 -13.93 -0.67 16.27
N ILE A 92 -13.15 -1.66 15.83
CA ILE A 92 -13.45 -3.08 16.04
C ILE A 92 -13.61 -3.37 17.53
N ASN A 93 -12.73 -2.86 18.37
CA ASN A 93 -12.79 -3.03 19.81
C ASN A 93 -14.10 -2.49 20.41
N VAL A 94 -14.46 -1.23 20.09
CA VAL A 94 -15.67 -0.55 20.59
C VAL A 94 -16.95 -1.27 20.12
N VAL A 95 -17.00 -1.69 18.86
CA VAL A 95 -18.17 -2.37 18.30
C VAL A 95 -18.38 -3.74 18.94
N ILE A 96 -17.32 -4.53 19.13
CA ILE A 96 -17.42 -5.85 19.77
C ILE A 96 -17.77 -5.71 21.25
N GLU A 97 -17.18 -4.76 21.96
CA GLU A 97 -17.52 -4.46 23.34
C GLU A 97 -19.01 -4.13 23.47
N SER A 98 -19.53 -3.26 22.61
CA SER A 98 -20.95 -2.88 22.58
C SER A 98 -21.86 -4.07 22.25
N LEU A 99 -21.44 -4.97 21.35
CA LEU A 99 -22.18 -6.19 21.03
C LEU A 99 -22.30 -7.10 22.26
N VAL A 100 -21.19 -7.34 22.94
CA VAL A 100 -21.15 -8.17 24.15
C VAL A 100 -22.02 -7.57 25.25
N PHE A 101 -21.97 -6.26 25.47
CA PHE A 101 -22.83 -5.55 26.41
C PHE A 101 -24.31 -5.67 26.04
N SER A 102 -24.65 -5.48 24.77
CA SER A 102 -26.06 -5.62 24.31
C SER A 102 -26.56 -7.04 24.44
N ALA A 103 -25.80 -8.05 24.08
CA ALA A 103 -26.18 -9.46 24.15
C ALA A 103 -26.35 -9.94 25.59
N THR A 104 -25.51 -9.51 26.51
CA THR A 104 -25.57 -9.94 27.92
C THR A 104 -26.63 -9.20 28.73
N GLY A 105 -27.16 -8.11 28.20
CA GLY A 105 -28.28 -7.38 28.85
C GLY A 105 -27.93 -6.65 30.13
N LEU A 106 -26.70 -6.52 30.45
CA LEU A 106 -26.20 -6.17 31.75
C LEU A 106 -25.75 -4.67 31.72
N TYR A 107 -26.68 -3.73 31.78
CA TYR A 107 -26.42 -2.28 31.80
C TYR A 107 -26.34 -1.67 33.21
N LYS A 108 -26.69 -2.42 34.26
CA LYS A 108 -26.66 -1.90 35.64
C LYS A 108 -26.20 -2.98 36.61
N ASP A 109 -25.40 -2.57 37.58
CA ASP A 109 -24.90 -3.30 38.75
C ASP A 109 -24.29 -4.69 38.45
N TYR A 110 -22.96 -4.69 38.31
CA TYR A 110 -22.18 -5.92 38.09
C TYR A 110 -21.39 -6.31 39.31
N ASP A 111 -21.43 -7.57 39.59
CA ASP A 111 -20.38 -8.28 40.28
C ASP A 111 -19.08 -8.19 39.43
N GLU A 112 -17.93 -7.84 40.06
CA GLU A 112 -16.63 -7.68 39.40
C GLU A 112 -16.24 -8.92 38.60
N MET A 113 -16.65 -10.11 39.06
CA MET A 113 -16.41 -11.36 38.34
C MET A 113 -17.13 -11.43 36.98
N THR A 114 -18.38 -11.00 36.92
CA THR A 114 -19.14 -10.92 35.67
C THR A 114 -18.54 -9.95 34.67
N ARG A 115 -17.96 -8.86 35.16
CA ARG A 115 -17.25 -7.86 34.36
C ARG A 115 -16.02 -8.46 33.73
N SER A 116 -15.18 -9.16 34.49
CA SER A 116 -13.96 -9.81 34.00
C SER A 116 -14.25 -10.89 32.94
N ILE A 117 -15.35 -11.67 33.12
CA ILE A 117 -15.79 -12.65 32.13
C ILE A 117 -16.16 -11.96 30.80
N LYS A 118 -16.84 -10.82 30.84
CA LYS A 118 -17.18 -10.06 29.64
C LYS A 118 -15.94 -9.53 28.91
N GLU A 119 -14.97 -9.02 29.64
CA GLU A 119 -13.73 -8.57 29.06
C GLU A 119 -13.00 -9.72 28.33
N CYS A 120 -13.07 -10.94 28.87
CA CYS A 120 -12.56 -12.13 28.20
C CYS A 120 -13.33 -12.44 26.91
N ILE A 121 -14.67 -12.41 26.94
CA ILE A 121 -15.53 -12.66 25.77
C ILE A 121 -15.26 -11.60 24.69
N THR A 122 -15.17 -10.32 25.08
CA THR A 122 -14.86 -9.21 24.17
C THR A 122 -13.48 -9.41 23.52
N SER A 123 -12.47 -9.77 24.30
CA SER A 123 -11.10 -10.00 23.81
C SER A 123 -11.02 -11.17 22.82
N LEU A 124 -11.78 -12.26 23.08
CA LEU A 124 -11.92 -13.39 22.15
C LEU A 124 -12.62 -12.96 20.85
N GLY A 125 -13.69 -12.15 20.95
CA GLY A 125 -14.40 -11.61 19.80
C GLY A 125 -13.49 -10.74 18.92
N ILE A 126 -12.69 -9.86 19.53
CA ILE A 126 -11.71 -9.04 18.80
C ILE A 126 -10.67 -9.91 18.09
N TYR A 127 -10.13 -10.91 18.79
CA TYR A 127 -9.17 -11.84 18.21
C TYR A 127 -9.76 -12.59 17.02
N PHE A 128 -11.02 -13.05 17.13
CA PHE A 128 -11.72 -13.73 16.05
C PHE A 128 -11.93 -12.82 14.83
N CYS A 129 -12.32 -11.56 15.04
CA CYS A 129 -12.43 -10.58 13.94
C CYS A 129 -11.09 -10.33 13.25
N VAL A 130 -10.02 -10.14 14.01
CA VAL A 130 -8.69 -9.96 13.46
C VAL A 130 -8.24 -11.21 12.67
N PHE A 131 -8.52 -12.40 13.20
CA PHE A 131 -8.23 -13.66 12.51
C PHE A 131 -8.99 -13.78 11.17
N LEU A 132 -10.26 -13.39 11.14
CA LEU A 132 -11.03 -13.34 9.89
C LEU A 132 -10.43 -12.35 8.89
N LEU A 133 -10.08 -11.13 9.31
CA LEU A 133 -9.44 -10.13 8.48
C LEU A 133 -8.10 -10.62 7.91
N GLU A 134 -7.28 -11.26 8.74
CA GLU A 134 -6.02 -11.84 8.30
C GLU A 134 -6.22 -12.89 7.19
N ARG A 135 -7.25 -13.72 7.33
CA ARG A 135 -7.51 -14.80 6.38
C ARG A 135 -8.16 -14.33 5.08
N THR A 136 -8.97 -13.28 5.13
CA THR A 136 -9.77 -12.83 3.99
C THR A 136 -9.13 -11.69 3.20
N CYS A 137 -8.56 -10.70 3.88
CA CYS A 137 -8.22 -9.42 3.27
C CYS A 137 -6.73 -9.23 2.94
N PHE A 138 -5.80 -9.80 3.70
CA PHE A 138 -4.40 -9.40 3.62
C PHE A 138 -3.45 -10.55 3.27
N LYS A 139 -3.63 -11.14 2.10
CA LYS A 139 -2.83 -12.31 1.66
C LYS A 139 -1.49 -11.96 1.01
N LYS A 140 -1.21 -10.69 0.68
CA LYS A 140 -0.08 -10.30 -0.17
C LYS A 140 0.77 -9.18 0.44
N GLU A 141 2.10 -9.32 0.44
CA GLU A 141 3.03 -8.21 0.72
C GLU A 141 2.88 -7.15 -0.38
N ARG A 142 2.47 -5.94 -0.02
CA ARG A 142 2.20 -4.86 -0.97
C ARG A 142 3.19 -3.72 -0.82
N GLN A 143 3.82 -3.33 -1.91
CA GLN A 143 4.83 -2.28 -1.97
C GLN A 143 4.31 -0.94 -2.52
N PHE A 144 3.05 -0.86 -2.98
CA PHE A 144 2.56 0.33 -3.66
C PHE A 144 2.02 1.41 -2.72
N PRO A 145 2.29 2.71 -3.00
CA PRO A 145 1.72 3.81 -2.26
C PRO A 145 0.21 3.84 -2.47
N ILE A 146 -0.53 3.91 -1.36
CA ILE A 146 -1.98 3.96 -1.38
C ILE A 146 -2.44 5.37 -1.72
N ARG A 147 -3.45 5.48 -2.59
CA ARG A 147 -4.02 6.76 -2.99
C ARG A 147 -4.71 7.44 -1.80
N THR A 148 -4.47 8.73 -1.60
CA THR A 148 -4.99 9.52 -0.46
C THR A 148 -6.51 9.40 -0.29
N SER A 149 -7.26 9.29 -1.39
CA SER A 149 -8.72 9.11 -1.34
C SER A 149 -9.18 7.82 -0.67
N LEU A 150 -8.40 6.73 -0.80
CA LEU A 150 -8.70 5.45 -0.14
C LEU A 150 -8.44 5.52 1.37
N TRP A 151 -7.44 6.31 1.79
CA TRP A 151 -7.18 6.56 3.20
C TRP A 151 -8.33 7.28 3.89
N ILE A 152 -8.88 8.32 3.25
CA ILE A 152 -10.02 9.06 3.76
C ILE A 152 -11.21 8.14 3.96
N MET A 153 -11.49 7.26 2.99
CA MET A 153 -12.57 6.28 3.08
C MET A 153 -12.36 5.28 4.21
N MET A 154 -11.15 4.74 4.36
CA MET A 154 -10.82 3.82 5.46
C MET A 154 -10.91 4.47 6.84
N LEU A 155 -10.65 5.78 6.93
CA LEU A 155 -10.73 6.52 8.17
C LEU A 155 -12.17 6.88 8.55
N SER A 156 -12.97 7.32 7.58
CA SER A 156 -14.31 7.87 7.81
C SER A 156 -15.28 6.83 8.35
N VAL A 157 -15.30 5.60 7.79
CA VAL A 157 -16.26 4.56 8.20
C VAL A 157 -16.02 4.09 9.65
N PRO A 158 -14.82 3.69 10.07
CA PRO A 158 -14.57 3.32 11.46
C PRO A 158 -14.77 4.49 12.44
N ALA A 159 -14.39 5.71 12.08
CA ALA A 159 -14.61 6.88 12.93
C ALA A 159 -16.10 7.15 13.12
N PHE A 160 -16.90 7.07 12.06
CA PHE A 160 -18.35 7.22 12.14
C PHE A 160 -18.99 6.12 13.00
N SER A 161 -18.53 4.87 12.89
CA SER A 161 -18.99 3.75 13.72
C SER A 161 -18.79 3.99 15.22
N ILE A 162 -17.67 4.61 15.61
CA ILE A 162 -17.41 4.96 17.01
C ILE A 162 -18.41 6.02 17.49
N ILE A 163 -18.66 7.04 16.68
CA ILE A 163 -19.62 8.11 16.99
C ILE A 163 -21.03 7.53 17.12
N GLU A 164 -21.44 6.65 16.20
CA GLU A 164 -22.75 6.00 16.18
C GLU A 164 -22.98 5.16 17.43
N VAL A 165 -22.02 4.31 17.82
CA VAL A 165 -22.09 3.54 19.06
C VAL A 165 -22.16 4.45 20.29
N PHE A 166 -21.43 5.58 20.31
CA PHE A 166 -21.51 6.54 21.39
C PHE A 166 -22.89 7.22 21.47
N CYS A 167 -23.47 7.60 20.34
CA CYS A 167 -24.82 8.15 20.27
C CYS A 167 -25.88 7.15 20.75
N MET A 168 -25.76 5.88 20.39
CA MET A 168 -26.64 4.81 20.91
C MET A 168 -26.55 4.68 22.42
N TRP A 169 -25.37 4.78 22.97
CA TRP A 169 -25.15 4.74 24.42
C TRP A 169 -25.85 5.90 25.15
N GLN A 170 -25.81 7.10 24.57
CA GLN A 170 -26.47 8.29 25.11
C GLN A 170 -28.00 8.20 25.01
N ALA A 171 -28.53 7.59 23.97
CA ALA A 171 -29.96 7.58 23.68
C ALA A 171 -30.79 6.61 24.54
N ASN A 172 -30.17 5.81 25.43
CA ASN A 172 -30.85 4.88 26.37
C ASN A 172 -31.94 4.04 25.69
N TYR A 173 -31.67 3.48 24.54
CA TYR A 173 -32.65 2.62 23.84
C TYR A 173 -33.14 1.47 24.73
N THR A 174 -34.43 1.30 24.79
CA THR A 174 -35.09 0.22 25.61
C THR A 174 -35.11 -1.13 24.90
N ASN A 175 -35.03 -1.14 23.57
CA ASN A 175 -35.16 -2.37 22.81
C ASN A 175 -33.80 -3.01 22.47
N LYS A 176 -33.36 -3.95 23.30
CA LYS A 176 -32.09 -4.66 23.21
C LYS A 176 -31.88 -5.41 21.89
N ARG A 177 -32.94 -5.96 21.27
CA ARG A 177 -32.82 -6.70 20.00
C ARG A 177 -32.48 -5.76 18.84
N LEU A 178 -33.08 -4.57 18.79
CA LEU A 178 -32.79 -3.59 17.76
C LEU A 178 -31.34 -3.08 17.87
N ILE A 179 -30.90 -2.78 19.10
CA ILE A 179 -29.50 -2.37 19.35
C ILE A 179 -28.52 -3.44 18.88
N SER A 180 -28.76 -4.72 19.22
CA SER A 180 -27.85 -5.78 18.78
C SER A 180 -27.81 -5.94 17.27
N MET A 181 -28.92 -5.80 16.56
CA MET A 181 -28.96 -5.84 15.09
C MET A 181 -28.19 -4.68 14.45
N GLU A 182 -28.34 -3.49 15.02
CA GLU A 182 -27.65 -2.28 14.55
C GLU A 182 -26.13 -2.39 14.76
N ILE A 183 -25.68 -2.86 15.93
CA ILE A 183 -24.26 -3.10 16.20
C ILE A 183 -23.67 -4.17 15.28
N ILE A 184 -24.40 -5.24 14.98
CA ILE A 184 -23.99 -6.26 14.00
C ILE A 184 -23.86 -5.63 12.61
N GLY A 185 -24.78 -4.75 12.20
CA GLY A 185 -24.71 -3.99 10.96
C GLY A 185 -23.42 -3.16 10.88
N ILE A 186 -23.12 -2.41 11.95
CA ILE A 186 -21.89 -1.61 12.07
C ILE A 186 -20.65 -2.49 11.98
N LEU A 187 -20.64 -3.67 12.60
CA LEU A 187 -19.53 -4.62 12.52
C LEU A 187 -19.30 -5.10 11.07
N ILE A 188 -20.38 -5.48 10.40
CA ILE A 188 -20.34 -5.92 9.00
C ILE A 188 -19.81 -4.81 8.10
N THR A 189 -20.26 -3.56 8.27
CA THR A 189 -19.76 -2.42 7.48
C THR A 189 -18.27 -2.15 7.71
N ASN A 190 -17.79 -2.28 8.95
CA ASN A 190 -16.36 -2.15 9.25
C ASN A 190 -15.52 -3.27 8.60
N ILE A 191 -15.98 -4.50 8.61
CA ILE A 191 -15.30 -5.61 7.91
C ILE A 191 -15.35 -5.40 6.39
N ALA A 192 -16.49 -4.98 5.85
CA ALA A 192 -16.66 -4.74 4.42
C ALA A 192 -15.73 -3.64 3.90
N ILE A 193 -15.47 -2.58 4.69
CA ILE A 193 -14.56 -1.51 4.26
C ILE A 193 -13.11 -2.01 4.14
N PHE A 194 -12.66 -2.91 5.02
CA PHE A 194 -11.33 -3.51 4.90
C PHE A 194 -11.24 -4.40 3.66
N TYR A 195 -12.28 -5.18 3.37
CA TYR A 195 -12.34 -5.99 2.15
C TYR A 195 -12.36 -5.13 0.89
N LEU A 196 -13.17 -4.07 0.87
CA LEU A 196 -13.24 -3.15 -0.26
C LEU A 196 -11.90 -2.44 -0.50
N TYR A 197 -11.24 -2.02 0.59
CA TYR A 197 -9.90 -1.44 0.51
C TYR A 197 -8.91 -2.40 -0.14
N ASP A 198 -8.91 -3.67 0.27
CA ASP A 198 -8.05 -4.72 -0.27
C ASP A 198 -8.28 -4.90 -1.77
N ALA A 199 -9.53 -5.03 -2.18
CA ALA A 199 -9.94 -5.18 -3.58
C ALA A 199 -9.59 -3.95 -4.45
N LEU A 200 -9.79 -2.74 -3.92
CA LEU A 200 -9.43 -1.51 -4.62
C LEU A 200 -7.90 -1.38 -4.79
N GLN A 201 -7.14 -1.77 -3.79
CA GLN A 201 -5.70 -1.74 -3.87
C GLN A 201 -5.18 -2.72 -4.94
N ASP A 202 -5.71 -3.94 -5.02
CA ASP A 202 -5.41 -4.90 -6.07
C ASP A 202 -5.76 -4.35 -7.46
N TYR A 203 -6.90 -3.69 -7.59
CA TYR A 203 -7.29 -3.07 -8.85
C TYR A 203 -6.32 -1.97 -9.31
N TYR A 204 -5.89 -1.08 -8.39
CA TYR A 204 -4.94 -0.02 -8.73
C TYR A 204 -3.54 -0.56 -9.02
N GLU A 205 -3.11 -1.61 -8.34
CA GLU A 205 -1.85 -2.29 -8.63
C GLU A 205 -1.84 -2.86 -10.06
N GLN A 206 -2.86 -3.64 -10.42
CA GLN A 206 -3.01 -4.18 -11.77
C GLN A 206 -3.11 -3.09 -12.84
N LYS A 207 -3.81 -1.98 -12.55
CA LYS A 207 -3.89 -0.85 -13.47
C LYS A 207 -2.53 -0.20 -13.68
N SER A 208 -1.77 0.03 -12.62
CA SER A 208 -0.41 0.59 -12.70
C SER A 208 0.55 -0.31 -13.47
N GLU A 209 0.47 -1.63 -13.27
CA GLU A 209 1.27 -2.60 -14.03
C GLU A 209 0.93 -2.58 -15.53
N LYS A 210 -0.35 -2.51 -15.87
CA LYS A 210 -0.80 -2.37 -17.27
C LYS A 210 -0.29 -1.09 -17.91
N GLU A 211 -0.35 0.04 -17.22
CA GLU A 211 0.14 1.33 -17.73
C GLU A 211 1.66 1.28 -17.96
N LYS A 212 2.43 0.70 -17.04
CA LYS A 212 3.88 0.48 -17.21
C LYS A 212 4.17 -0.42 -18.41
N PHE A 213 3.43 -1.53 -18.55
CA PHE A 213 3.60 -2.44 -19.67
C PHE A 213 3.29 -1.75 -21.01
N HIS A 214 2.23 -0.95 -21.08
CA HIS A 214 1.89 -0.17 -22.27
C HIS A 214 2.99 0.81 -22.65
N SER A 215 3.51 1.55 -21.69
CA SER A 215 4.63 2.48 -21.91
C SER A 215 5.90 1.77 -22.39
N LEU A 216 6.21 0.59 -21.86
CA LEU A 216 7.33 -0.21 -22.33
C LEU A 216 7.11 -0.69 -23.78
N MET A 217 5.90 -1.15 -24.12
CA MET A 217 5.56 -1.57 -25.47
C MET A 217 5.66 -0.45 -26.49
N GLU A 218 5.23 0.77 -26.14
CA GLU A 218 5.41 1.96 -26.98
C GLU A 218 6.91 2.27 -27.17
N GLY A 219 7.71 2.18 -26.12
CA GLY A 219 9.17 2.34 -26.21
C GLY A 219 9.81 1.33 -27.17
N TYR A 220 9.45 0.05 -27.07
CA TYR A 220 9.93 -0.97 -27.99
C TYR A 220 9.47 -0.75 -29.44
N ARG A 221 8.24 -0.32 -29.65
CA ARG A 221 7.73 0.01 -30.97
C ARG A 221 8.55 1.12 -31.64
N ASN A 222 8.81 2.18 -30.90
CA ASN A 222 9.65 3.28 -31.39
C ASN A 222 11.08 2.83 -31.72
N GLN A 223 11.68 1.94 -30.90
CA GLN A 223 12.99 1.37 -31.19
C GLN A 223 12.98 0.52 -32.47
N ILE A 224 11.94 -0.27 -32.69
CA ILE A 224 11.78 -1.08 -33.91
C ILE A 224 11.65 -0.17 -35.13
N GLU A 225 10.90 0.93 -35.06
CA GLU A 225 10.76 1.90 -36.15
C GLU A 225 12.10 2.53 -36.53
N VAL A 226 12.87 3.00 -35.53
CA VAL A 226 14.22 3.55 -35.74
C VAL A 226 15.15 2.52 -36.34
N MET A 227 15.09 1.27 -35.86
CA MET A 227 15.90 0.18 -36.41
C MET A 227 15.53 -0.14 -37.86
N GLN A 228 14.25 -0.16 -38.20
CA GLN A 228 13.79 -0.37 -39.57
C GLN A 228 14.27 0.74 -40.51
N GLU A 229 14.23 2.00 -40.05
CA GLU A 229 14.76 3.14 -40.83
C GLU A 229 16.27 3.01 -41.05
N SER A 230 17.02 2.64 -40.02
CA SER A 230 18.45 2.37 -40.12
C SER A 230 18.76 1.24 -41.13
N TRP A 231 17.99 0.16 -41.10
CA TRP A 231 18.10 -0.93 -42.06
C TRP A 231 17.82 -0.48 -43.52
N ARG A 232 16.84 0.41 -43.70
CA ARG A 232 16.57 0.98 -45.04
C ARG A 232 17.76 1.81 -45.53
N LYS A 233 18.31 2.64 -44.67
CA LYS A 233 19.51 3.44 -45.00
C LYS A 233 20.71 2.55 -45.35
N ILE A 234 21.00 1.53 -44.56
CA ILE A 234 22.08 0.55 -44.82
C ILE A 234 21.85 -0.17 -46.15
N ARG A 235 20.61 -0.52 -46.48
CA ARG A 235 20.30 -1.16 -47.76
C ARG A 235 20.55 -0.24 -48.94
N SER A 236 20.17 1.05 -48.82
CA SER A 236 20.46 2.08 -49.85
C SER A 236 21.96 2.24 -50.04
N LEU A 237 22.71 2.45 -48.95
CA LEU A 237 24.16 2.61 -48.95
C LEU A 237 24.87 1.43 -49.62
N ARG A 238 24.39 0.19 -49.32
CA ARG A 238 24.92 -1.02 -49.96
C ARG A 238 24.65 -1.06 -51.46
N HIS A 239 23.48 -0.57 -51.88
CA HIS A 239 23.14 -0.48 -53.30
C HIS A 239 24.07 0.54 -54.02
N ASP A 240 24.26 1.72 -53.41
CA ASP A 240 25.09 2.80 -53.98
C ASP A 240 26.58 2.40 -54.04
N LEU A 241 27.09 1.76 -52.98
CA LEU A 241 28.42 1.17 -52.99
C LEU A 241 28.60 0.13 -54.14
N LYS A 242 27.59 -0.70 -54.37
CA LYS A 242 27.66 -1.67 -55.47
C LYS A 242 27.71 -0.98 -56.84
N HIS A 243 26.99 0.13 -57.00
CA HIS A 243 27.01 0.93 -58.20
C HIS A 243 28.39 1.60 -58.38
N HIS A 244 28.99 2.20 -57.36
CA HIS A 244 30.31 2.76 -57.40
C HIS A 244 31.42 1.74 -57.75
N ILE A 245 31.33 0.51 -57.19
CA ILE A 245 32.26 -0.57 -57.50
C ILE A 245 32.13 -0.98 -58.99
N PHE A 246 30.90 -1.01 -59.47
CA PHE A 246 30.69 -1.34 -60.89
C PHE A 246 31.27 -0.31 -61.85
N GLU A 247 31.06 0.99 -61.54
CA GLU A 247 31.56 2.11 -62.30
C GLU A 247 33.09 2.16 -62.29
N LEU A 248 33.73 1.94 -61.16
CA LEU A 248 35.18 1.81 -61.06
C LEU A 248 35.74 0.65 -61.84
N LYS A 249 35.09 -0.51 -61.83
CA LYS A 249 35.48 -1.64 -62.66
C LYS A 249 35.39 -1.35 -64.15
N TYR A 250 34.35 -0.64 -64.58
CA TYR A 250 34.16 -0.22 -65.93
C TYR A 250 35.29 0.71 -66.43
N LEU A 251 35.58 1.78 -65.62
CA LEU A 251 36.67 2.74 -65.92
C LEU A 251 38.04 2.08 -65.95
N THR A 252 38.30 1.12 -65.08
CA THR A 252 39.58 0.36 -65.04
C THR A 252 39.75 -0.51 -66.28
N ALA A 253 38.66 -1.12 -66.75
CA ALA A 253 38.70 -1.95 -67.97
C ALA A 253 39.02 -1.12 -69.26
N HIS A 254 38.78 0.19 -69.21
CA HIS A 254 39.05 1.07 -70.36
C HIS A 254 40.35 1.89 -70.20
N GLU A 255 41.21 1.55 -69.22
CA GLU A 255 42.55 2.15 -68.95
C GLU A 255 42.59 3.70 -68.80
N ASP A 256 41.42 4.30 -68.39
CA ASP A 256 41.29 5.79 -68.30
C ASP A 256 41.58 6.26 -66.83
N ILE A 257 42.88 6.29 -66.51
CA ILE A 257 43.36 6.61 -65.14
C ILE A 257 42.93 7.98 -64.70
N ASN A 258 42.85 8.97 -65.57
CA ASN A 258 42.46 10.33 -65.23
C ASN A 258 40.96 10.41 -64.78
N LYS A 259 40.11 9.64 -65.47
CA LYS A 259 38.68 9.56 -65.06
C LYS A 259 38.48 8.82 -63.76
N ILE A 260 39.31 7.80 -63.48
CA ILE A 260 39.25 7.08 -62.20
C ILE A 260 39.59 8.05 -61.04
N LEU A 261 40.64 8.88 -61.19
CA LEU A 261 41.04 9.85 -60.18
C LEU A 261 39.94 10.89 -59.93
N ILE A 262 39.36 11.45 -60.98
CA ILE A 262 38.26 12.42 -60.89
C ILE A 262 37.04 11.79 -60.21
N TYR A 263 36.74 10.55 -60.50
CA TYR A 263 35.60 9.83 -59.89
C TYR A 263 35.82 9.60 -58.40
N LEU A 264 37.01 9.19 -57.97
CA LEU A 264 37.38 9.01 -56.59
C LEU A 264 37.35 10.33 -55.80
N ASP A 265 37.86 11.43 -56.38
CA ASP A 265 37.83 12.76 -55.77
C ASP A 265 36.38 13.26 -55.56
N ASN A 266 35.50 12.96 -56.51
CA ASN A 266 34.07 13.26 -56.38
C ASN A 266 33.38 12.42 -55.30
N MET A 267 33.72 11.12 -55.17
CA MET A 267 33.22 10.26 -54.10
C MET A 267 33.68 10.75 -52.73
N GLU A 268 34.95 11.12 -52.58
CA GLU A 268 35.49 11.65 -51.33
C GLU A 268 34.73 12.90 -50.89
N LYS A 269 34.46 13.84 -51.82
CA LYS A 269 33.66 15.04 -51.53
C LYS A 269 32.24 14.74 -51.11
N GLN A 270 31.61 13.72 -51.69
CA GLN A 270 30.25 13.30 -51.28
C GLN A 270 30.25 12.71 -49.87
N ILE A 271 31.22 11.86 -49.53
CA ILE A 271 31.31 11.23 -48.20
C ILE A 271 31.57 12.32 -47.14
N VAL A 272 32.46 13.26 -47.35
CA VAL A 272 32.75 14.36 -46.40
C VAL A 272 31.50 15.21 -46.15
N ASN A 273 30.74 15.54 -47.20
CA ASN A 273 29.51 16.31 -47.04
C ASN A 273 28.40 15.54 -46.25
N GLU A 274 28.31 14.22 -46.41
CA GLU A 274 27.38 13.42 -45.63
C GLU A 274 27.77 13.28 -44.16
N ASP A 275 29.05 13.21 -43.83
CA ASP A 275 29.55 13.15 -42.46
C ASP A 275 29.24 14.44 -41.67
N GLU A 276 29.29 15.62 -42.32
CA GLU A 276 28.85 16.88 -41.68
C GLU A 276 27.36 16.85 -41.31
N TYR A 277 26.51 16.26 -42.15
CA TYR A 277 25.07 16.08 -41.84
C TYR A 277 24.81 15.09 -40.72
N ILE A 278 25.59 14.03 -40.62
CA ILE A 278 25.44 12.99 -39.56
C ILE A 278 25.91 13.52 -38.22
N CYS A 279 27.01 14.32 -38.18
CA CYS A 279 27.46 14.97 -36.96
C CYS A 279 26.45 15.97 -36.42
N CYS A 280 25.80 16.77 -37.24
CA CYS A 280 24.75 17.69 -36.83
C CYS A 280 23.51 16.96 -36.26
N LEU A 281 23.11 15.84 -36.83
CA LEU A 281 21.97 15.03 -36.35
C LEU A 281 22.25 14.32 -35.01
N LEU A 282 23.47 13.86 -34.76
CA LEU A 282 23.89 13.26 -33.50
C LEU A 282 23.98 14.28 -32.35
N TYR A 283 24.35 15.53 -32.64
CA TYR A 283 24.47 16.58 -31.62
C TYR A 283 23.13 17.23 -31.25
N THR A 284 22.09 17.15 -32.10
CA THR A 284 20.76 17.72 -31.85
C THR A 284 19.78 16.72 -31.24
N SER A 285 20.16 15.46 -31.10
CA SER A 285 19.34 14.46 -30.38
C SER A 285 19.47 14.68 -28.88
N PRO A 286 18.39 15.01 -28.16
CA PRO A 286 18.44 15.17 -26.70
C PRO A 286 18.87 13.85 -26.04
N SER A 287 19.96 13.94 -25.26
CA SER A 287 20.48 12.81 -24.50
C SER A 287 19.38 12.25 -23.58
N PRO A 288 19.17 10.91 -23.52
CA PRO A 288 18.23 10.33 -22.58
C PRO A 288 18.60 10.54 -21.09
N ARG A 289 19.68 11.30 -20.83
CA ARG A 289 20.18 11.60 -19.48
C ARG A 289 19.86 13.00 -18.96
N ASP A 290 19.25 13.87 -19.76
CA ASP A 290 18.84 15.18 -19.25
C ASP A 290 17.57 15.01 -18.37
N PRO A 291 17.67 15.27 -17.05
CA PRO A 291 16.51 15.26 -16.20
C PRO A 291 15.61 16.42 -16.62
N LYS A 292 14.39 16.10 -17.00
CA LYS A 292 13.36 17.14 -17.19
C LYS A 292 13.16 17.85 -15.86
N THR A 293 13.58 19.10 -15.78
CA THR A 293 13.22 20.07 -14.74
C THR A 293 11.70 20.28 -14.70
#